data_784aeb7f53266f323c6e75812020dbcd
#
_entry.id   784aeb7f53266f323c6e75812020dbcd
#
_cell.length_a   1.000
_cell.length_b   1.000
_cell.length_c   1.000
_cell.angle_alpha   90.00
_cell.angle_beta   90.00
_cell.angle_gamma   90.00
#
_symmetry.space_group_name_H-M   'P 1'
#
loop_
_entity.id
_entity.type
_entity.pdbx_description
1 polymer ?
#
loop_
_entity_poly.entity_id
_entity_poly.type
_entity_poly.pdbx_seq_one_letter_code
_entity_poly.pdbx_strand_id
1 'polypeptide(L)'
;MSSLPDVVPLDRADEVFLERARVIAHGGWGMVHPNPMVGCVLVKDGRVVSEAYHEVFGGSHAEVLALERAGSEAEGTTAYVSLEPCNHFGKTPPCAQALLRAGVRRVVFGATDPGVSSAGGADTLREAGVEVVGPVWNSRAARTENPFFLHTAKDRRPFVALKLAMSLDSRIASAPGVRTRITGTEAECEVHRIRTGFDSIMVGAGTLR
;
A
#
# COMPACT_ATOMS: atom_id res chain seq x y z
N MET A 1 -12.77 9.05 -24.11
CA MET A 1 -13.31 8.42 -22.88
C MET A 1 -12.73 7.02 -22.85
N SER A 2 -11.64 6.82 -22.13
CA SER A 2 -11.06 5.48 -21.94
C SER A 2 -11.93 4.74 -20.93
N SER A 3 -12.55 3.62 -21.37
CA SER A 3 -13.26 2.70 -20.49
C SER A 3 -12.29 2.28 -19.37
N LEU A 4 -12.71 2.45 -18.12
CA LEU A 4 -12.00 1.86 -16.98
C LEU A 4 -11.94 0.33 -17.25
N PRO A 5 -10.78 -0.31 -17.02
CA PRO A 5 -10.72 -1.77 -17.13
C PRO A 5 -11.76 -2.35 -16.17
N ASP A 6 -12.51 -3.35 -16.65
CA ASP A 6 -13.49 -4.05 -15.84
C ASP A 6 -12.80 -4.62 -14.61
N VAL A 7 -13.23 -4.19 -13.43
CA VAL A 7 -12.76 -4.73 -12.16
C VAL A 7 -13.18 -6.20 -12.11
N VAL A 8 -12.22 -7.10 -11.99
CA VAL A 8 -12.50 -8.53 -11.88
C VAL A 8 -13.28 -8.79 -10.59
N PRO A 9 -14.48 -9.39 -10.65
CA PRO A 9 -15.23 -9.65 -9.43
C PRO A 9 -14.50 -10.70 -8.59
N LEU A 10 -14.31 -10.39 -7.30
CA LEU A 10 -13.76 -11.30 -6.31
C LEU A 10 -14.85 -12.08 -5.62
N ASP A 11 -14.54 -13.27 -5.15
CA ASP A 11 -15.37 -13.92 -4.17
C ASP A 11 -15.19 -13.28 -2.77
N ARG A 12 -16.09 -13.59 -1.84
CA ARG A 12 -16.06 -13.00 -0.50
C ARG A 12 -14.80 -13.34 0.30
N ALA A 13 -14.21 -14.49 0.08
CA ALA A 13 -12.98 -14.88 0.76
C ALA A 13 -11.78 -14.08 0.24
N ASP A 14 -11.68 -13.92 -1.07
CA ASP A 14 -10.67 -13.08 -1.70
C ASP A 14 -10.74 -11.63 -1.20
N GLU A 15 -11.96 -11.07 -1.10
CA GLU A 15 -12.17 -9.72 -0.56
C GLU A 15 -11.62 -9.58 0.87
N VAL A 16 -11.88 -10.54 1.75
CA VAL A 16 -11.43 -10.51 3.15
C VAL A 16 -9.91 -10.56 3.25
N PHE A 17 -9.26 -11.45 2.51
CA PHE A 17 -7.81 -11.59 2.60
C PHE A 17 -7.06 -10.46 1.89
N LEU A 18 -7.59 -9.95 0.79
CA LEU A 18 -7.01 -8.78 0.13
C LEU A 18 -7.17 -7.52 0.98
N GLU A 19 -8.32 -7.36 1.65
CA GLU A 19 -8.53 -6.28 2.63
C GLU A 19 -7.53 -6.40 3.80
N ARG A 20 -7.26 -7.62 4.28
CA ARG A 20 -6.23 -7.84 5.30
C ARG A 20 -4.84 -7.40 4.81
N ALA A 21 -4.46 -7.78 3.57
CA ALA A 21 -3.21 -7.32 2.96
C ALA A 21 -3.15 -5.78 2.86
N ARG A 22 -4.26 -5.14 2.51
CA ARG A 22 -4.40 -3.68 2.47
C ARG A 22 -4.14 -3.06 3.85
N VAL A 23 -4.79 -3.59 4.88
CA VAL A 23 -4.69 -3.05 6.25
C VAL A 23 -3.27 -3.16 6.80
N ILE A 24 -2.63 -4.32 6.67
CA ILE A 24 -1.27 -4.50 7.18
C ILE A 24 -0.23 -3.67 6.42
N ALA A 25 -0.46 -3.35 5.14
CA ALA A 25 0.42 -2.48 4.35
C ALA A 25 0.68 -1.12 5.04
N HIS A 26 -0.31 -0.59 5.76
CA HIS A 26 -0.18 0.68 6.48
C HIS A 26 0.84 0.65 7.63
N GLY A 27 1.31 -0.53 8.05
CA GLY A 27 2.45 -0.65 8.96
C GLY A 27 3.74 -0.02 8.45
N GLY A 28 3.88 0.12 7.11
CA GLY A 28 4.99 0.79 6.45
C GLY A 28 4.91 2.32 6.42
N TRP A 29 3.86 2.94 6.97
CA TRP A 29 3.67 4.39 6.94
C TRP A 29 4.88 5.15 7.52
N GLY A 30 5.43 6.07 6.73
CA GLY A 30 6.58 6.89 7.12
C GLY A 30 7.94 6.19 7.11
N MET A 31 7.98 4.87 6.84
CA MET A 31 9.21 4.06 6.89
C MET A 31 9.70 3.59 5.53
N VAL A 32 8.82 3.50 4.55
CA VAL A 32 9.13 2.85 3.26
C VAL A 32 9.40 3.82 2.11
N HIS A 33 9.11 5.12 2.30
CA HIS A 33 9.30 6.12 1.23
C HIS A 33 10.74 6.09 0.66
N PRO A 34 10.94 6.17 -0.67
CA PRO A 34 9.96 6.38 -1.75
C PRO A 34 9.23 5.13 -2.24
N ASN A 35 9.44 3.97 -1.63
CA ASN A 35 8.74 2.73 -1.98
C ASN A 35 7.25 2.80 -1.61
N PRO A 36 6.39 1.99 -2.27
CA PRO A 36 5.00 1.85 -1.87
C PRO A 36 4.87 1.10 -0.54
N MET A 37 3.80 1.40 0.18
CA MET A 37 3.32 0.51 1.25
C MET A 37 2.70 -0.72 0.61
N VAL A 38 3.23 -1.89 0.91
CA VAL A 38 2.74 -3.17 0.39
C VAL A 38 2.52 -4.13 1.55
N GLY A 39 1.41 -4.86 1.51
CA GLY A 39 1.11 -5.96 2.40
C GLY A 39 0.90 -7.24 1.60
N CYS A 40 1.30 -8.36 2.16
CA CYS A 40 1.15 -9.69 1.59
C CYS A 40 0.58 -10.65 2.66
N VAL A 41 -0.44 -11.42 2.29
CA VAL A 41 -1.06 -12.46 3.11
C VAL A 41 -1.04 -13.76 2.32
N LEU A 42 -0.41 -14.80 2.88
CA LEU A 42 -0.40 -16.15 2.30
C LEU A 42 -1.47 -17.00 2.96
N VAL A 43 -2.33 -17.59 2.15
CA VAL A 43 -3.49 -18.38 2.61
C VAL A 43 -3.47 -19.77 1.98
N LYS A 44 -3.72 -20.78 2.81
CA LYS A 44 -3.88 -22.18 2.39
C LYS A 44 -5.11 -22.77 3.05
N ASP A 45 -5.98 -23.37 2.27
CA ASP A 45 -7.22 -24.00 2.76
C ASP A 45 -8.07 -23.08 3.66
N GLY A 46 -8.20 -21.80 3.27
CA GLY A 46 -8.94 -20.77 4.01
C GLY A 46 -8.27 -20.26 5.29
N ARG A 47 -7.05 -20.70 5.60
CA ARG A 47 -6.28 -20.28 6.78
C ARG A 47 -5.09 -19.40 6.38
N VAL A 48 -4.86 -18.33 7.12
CA VAL A 48 -3.64 -17.53 6.97
C VAL A 48 -2.45 -18.35 7.46
N VAL A 49 -1.50 -18.61 6.56
CA VAL A 49 -0.23 -19.28 6.84
C VAL A 49 0.78 -18.27 7.38
N SER A 50 0.90 -17.14 6.69
CA SER A 50 1.75 -16.04 7.12
C SER A 50 1.25 -14.71 6.54
N GLU A 51 1.74 -13.62 7.13
CA GLU A 51 1.51 -12.28 6.61
C GLU A 51 2.69 -11.38 6.92
N ALA A 52 2.92 -10.41 6.05
CA ALA A 52 3.97 -9.40 6.21
C ALA A 52 3.62 -8.13 5.44
N TYR A 53 4.30 -7.05 5.77
CA TYR A 53 4.27 -5.81 5.00
C TYR A 53 5.70 -5.34 4.74
N HIS A 54 5.87 -4.46 3.77
CA HIS A 54 7.16 -3.80 3.54
C HIS A 54 7.46 -2.88 4.72
N GLU A 55 8.46 -3.22 5.52
CA GLU A 55 8.68 -2.62 6.84
C GLU A 55 9.53 -1.34 6.76
N VAL A 56 10.53 -1.31 5.87
CA VAL A 56 11.49 -0.20 5.78
C VAL A 56 12.08 -0.08 4.38
N PHE A 57 12.34 1.14 3.94
CA PHE A 57 13.01 1.41 2.66
C PHE A 57 14.34 0.66 2.54
N GLY A 58 14.48 -0.07 1.43
CA GLY A 58 15.67 -0.88 1.13
C GLY A 58 15.71 -2.24 1.80
N GLY A 59 14.72 -2.57 2.64
CA GLY A 59 14.50 -3.90 3.18
C GLY A 59 13.77 -4.83 2.21
N SER A 60 13.50 -6.06 2.66
CA SER A 60 12.75 -7.06 1.88
C SER A 60 11.32 -6.58 1.61
N HIS A 61 10.79 -6.94 0.45
CA HIS A 61 9.40 -6.67 0.10
C HIS A 61 8.45 -7.57 0.91
N ALA A 62 7.18 -7.17 1.00
CA ALA A 62 6.17 -7.86 1.78
C ALA A 62 6.02 -9.34 1.41
N GLU A 63 6.07 -9.65 0.10
CA GLU A 63 5.96 -11.01 -0.42
C GLU A 63 7.12 -11.87 0.06
N VAL A 64 8.35 -11.35 -0.01
CA VAL A 64 9.56 -12.06 0.43
C VAL A 64 9.48 -12.34 1.93
N LEU A 65 9.14 -11.34 2.74
CA LEU A 65 8.99 -11.52 4.19
C LEU A 65 7.89 -12.53 4.53
N ALA A 66 6.76 -12.49 3.82
CA ALA A 66 5.67 -13.45 4.03
C ALA A 66 6.11 -14.86 3.67
N LEU A 67 6.84 -15.04 2.57
CA LEU A 67 7.39 -16.34 2.14
C LEU A 67 8.43 -16.88 3.13
N GLU A 68 9.34 -16.04 3.61
CA GLU A 68 10.33 -16.40 4.64
C GLU A 68 9.67 -16.88 5.93
N ARG A 69 8.61 -16.19 6.37
CA ARG A 69 7.84 -16.58 7.56
C ARG A 69 7.06 -17.88 7.38
N ALA A 70 6.53 -18.12 6.17
CA ALA A 70 5.79 -19.34 5.85
C ALA A 70 6.69 -20.57 5.72
N GLY A 71 7.93 -20.38 5.26
CA GLY A 71 8.84 -21.49 4.98
C GLY A 71 8.23 -22.50 3.99
N SER A 72 8.25 -23.76 4.32
CA SER A 72 7.70 -24.85 3.48
C SER A 72 6.17 -24.81 3.33
N GLU A 73 5.45 -24.12 4.21
CA GLU A 73 4.00 -23.98 4.11
C GLU A 73 3.56 -23.03 2.99
N ALA A 74 4.48 -22.28 2.39
CA ALA A 74 4.19 -21.39 1.27
C ALA A 74 3.73 -22.14 0.01
N GLU A 75 4.16 -23.37 -0.16
CA GLU A 75 3.80 -24.18 -1.33
C GLU A 75 2.28 -24.43 -1.41
N GLY A 76 1.70 -24.16 -2.58
CA GLY A 76 0.29 -24.34 -2.85
C GLY A 76 -0.62 -23.24 -2.24
N THR A 77 -0.06 -22.19 -1.65
CA THR A 77 -0.83 -21.05 -1.11
C THR A 77 -1.45 -20.18 -2.20
N THR A 78 -2.42 -19.36 -1.80
CA THR A 78 -2.83 -18.14 -2.50
C THR A 78 -2.16 -16.96 -1.83
N ALA A 79 -1.47 -16.11 -2.59
CA ALA A 79 -0.89 -14.87 -2.12
C ALA A 79 -1.83 -13.69 -2.43
N TYR A 80 -2.24 -12.96 -1.41
CA TYR A 80 -2.99 -11.71 -1.53
C TYR A 80 -2.06 -10.54 -1.30
N VAL A 81 -1.89 -9.70 -2.32
CA VAL A 81 -0.91 -8.61 -2.30
C VAL A 81 -1.61 -7.29 -2.61
N SER A 82 -1.36 -6.24 -1.84
CA SER A 82 -2.01 -4.95 -2.06
C SER A 82 -1.57 -4.23 -3.34
N LEU A 83 -0.40 -4.59 -3.88
CA LEU A 83 0.16 -4.06 -5.13
C LEU A 83 0.64 -5.22 -6.01
N GLU A 84 0.67 -5.04 -7.32
CA GLU A 84 1.23 -6.01 -8.27
C GLU A 84 2.66 -6.42 -7.86
N PRO A 85 2.97 -7.73 -7.77
CA PRO A 85 4.31 -8.20 -7.46
C PRO A 85 5.34 -7.67 -8.47
N CYS A 86 6.46 -7.15 -7.99
CA CYS A 86 7.47 -6.56 -8.84
C CYS A 86 8.19 -7.59 -9.72
N ASN A 87 8.68 -7.12 -10.90
CA ASN A 87 9.39 -7.94 -11.89
C ASN A 87 10.81 -7.44 -12.21
N HIS A 88 11.38 -6.58 -11.39
CA HIS A 88 12.73 -6.06 -11.61
C HIS A 88 13.73 -6.59 -10.59
N PHE A 89 14.98 -6.70 -11.01
CA PHE A 89 16.10 -6.93 -10.11
C PHE A 89 16.53 -5.58 -9.50
N GLY A 90 16.23 -5.40 -8.22
CA GLY A 90 16.69 -4.28 -7.43
C GLY A 90 17.78 -4.73 -6.46
N LYS A 91 17.67 -4.32 -5.19
CA LYS A 91 18.49 -4.83 -4.09
C LYS A 91 18.16 -6.29 -3.76
N THR A 92 16.95 -6.73 -4.09
CA THR A 92 16.44 -8.09 -3.94
C THR A 92 15.97 -8.63 -5.30
N PRO A 93 15.90 -9.96 -5.47
CA PRO A 93 15.30 -10.56 -6.65
C PRO A 93 13.82 -10.17 -6.80
N PRO A 94 13.25 -10.23 -8.03
CA PRO A 94 11.84 -9.93 -8.27
C PRO A 94 10.90 -10.76 -7.40
N CYS A 95 9.86 -10.12 -6.84
CA CYS A 95 8.85 -10.81 -6.03
C CYS A 95 8.10 -11.88 -6.84
N ALA A 96 7.84 -11.63 -8.12
CA ALA A 96 7.25 -12.64 -9.01
C ALA A 96 8.08 -13.94 -9.02
N GLN A 97 9.40 -13.85 -9.12
CA GLN A 97 10.27 -15.02 -9.08
C GLN A 97 10.34 -15.68 -7.70
N ALA A 98 10.24 -14.90 -6.61
CA ALA A 98 10.21 -15.45 -5.26
C ALA A 98 8.92 -16.27 -5.04
N LEU A 99 7.78 -15.75 -5.48
CA LEU A 99 6.49 -16.45 -5.42
C LEU A 99 6.50 -17.74 -6.25
N LEU A 100 7.08 -17.72 -7.45
CA LEU A 100 7.23 -18.91 -8.29
C LEU A 100 8.08 -19.98 -7.62
N ARG A 101 9.27 -19.61 -7.11
CA ARG A 101 10.18 -20.56 -6.43
C ARG A 101 9.57 -21.16 -5.18
N ALA A 102 8.71 -20.44 -4.49
CA ALA A 102 8.00 -20.92 -3.31
C ALA A 102 6.80 -21.82 -3.63
N GLY A 103 6.47 -22.01 -4.91
CA GLY A 103 5.35 -22.86 -5.33
C GLY A 103 3.97 -22.26 -5.01
N VAL A 104 3.86 -20.92 -4.98
CA VAL A 104 2.56 -20.25 -4.82
C VAL A 104 1.67 -20.59 -6.02
N ARG A 105 0.45 -21.05 -5.76
CA ARG A 105 -0.47 -21.53 -6.80
C ARG A 105 -1.29 -20.40 -7.41
N ARG A 106 -1.64 -19.39 -6.63
CA ARG A 106 -2.54 -18.30 -7.04
C ARG A 106 -2.07 -16.98 -6.43
N VAL A 107 -2.22 -15.89 -7.19
CA VAL A 107 -1.94 -14.53 -6.74
C VAL A 107 -3.17 -13.65 -6.99
N VAL A 108 -3.62 -12.94 -5.96
CA VAL A 108 -4.66 -11.92 -6.05
C VAL A 108 -4.05 -10.58 -5.66
N PHE A 109 -4.12 -9.57 -6.54
CA PHE A 109 -3.50 -8.28 -6.20
C PHE A 109 -4.44 -7.09 -6.38
N GLY A 110 -4.23 -6.06 -5.53
CA GLY A 110 -5.09 -4.88 -5.46
C GLY A 110 -4.88 -3.92 -6.62
N ALA A 111 -3.74 -3.27 -6.67
CA ALA A 111 -3.41 -2.22 -7.64
C ALA A 111 -2.29 -2.65 -8.59
N THR A 112 -2.29 -2.12 -9.81
CA THR A 112 -1.15 -2.26 -10.74
C THR A 112 0.03 -1.41 -10.28
N ASP A 113 1.25 -1.92 -10.43
CA ASP A 113 2.48 -1.13 -10.26
C ASP A 113 2.63 -0.17 -11.45
N PRO A 114 2.68 1.15 -11.24
CA PRO A 114 2.85 2.13 -12.31
C PRO A 114 4.28 2.24 -12.83
N GLY A 115 5.24 1.58 -12.19
CA GLY A 115 6.67 1.66 -12.54
C GLY A 115 6.98 0.94 -13.85
N VAL A 116 7.55 1.66 -14.83
CA VAL A 116 7.91 1.08 -16.15
C VAL A 116 8.90 -0.08 -16.02
N SER A 117 9.78 -0.03 -15.02
CA SER A 117 10.80 -1.05 -14.80
C SER A 117 10.37 -2.13 -13.80
N SER A 118 9.42 -1.84 -12.92
CA SER A 118 9.00 -2.74 -11.83
C SER A 118 7.74 -3.54 -12.13
N ALA A 119 6.87 -3.04 -13.01
CA ALA A 119 5.65 -3.70 -13.44
C ALA A 119 5.88 -4.99 -14.22
N GLY A 120 4.81 -5.75 -14.46
CA GLY A 120 4.81 -6.96 -15.29
C GLY A 120 5.04 -8.25 -14.52
N GLY A 121 5.06 -8.21 -13.20
CA GLY A 121 5.13 -9.43 -12.40
C GLY A 121 3.91 -10.32 -12.53
N ALA A 122 2.73 -9.72 -12.72
CA ALA A 122 1.51 -10.43 -13.00
C ALA A 122 1.60 -11.27 -14.28
N ASP A 123 2.18 -10.71 -15.34
CA ASP A 123 2.33 -11.43 -16.62
C ASP A 123 3.36 -12.56 -16.50
N THR A 124 4.49 -12.30 -15.86
CA THR A 124 5.51 -13.33 -15.58
C THR A 124 4.91 -14.52 -14.79
N LEU A 125 4.06 -14.25 -13.80
CA LEU A 125 3.37 -15.29 -13.04
C LEU A 125 2.37 -16.09 -13.89
N ARG A 126 1.58 -15.41 -14.74
CA ARG A 126 0.63 -16.04 -15.68
C ARG A 126 1.34 -16.94 -16.70
N GLU A 127 2.43 -16.45 -17.29
CA GLU A 127 3.24 -17.21 -18.25
C GLU A 127 3.85 -18.48 -17.62
N ALA A 128 4.14 -18.45 -16.32
CA ALA A 128 4.61 -19.60 -15.55
C ALA A 128 3.48 -20.52 -15.04
N GLY A 129 2.22 -20.26 -15.38
CA GLY A 129 1.08 -21.11 -15.03
C GLY A 129 0.46 -20.83 -13.66
N VAL A 130 0.83 -19.74 -12.99
CA VAL A 130 0.17 -19.29 -11.75
C VAL A 130 -1.16 -18.63 -12.10
N GLU A 131 -2.22 -18.96 -11.37
CA GLU A 131 -3.50 -18.24 -11.49
C GLU A 131 -3.35 -16.83 -10.93
N VAL A 132 -3.60 -15.80 -11.75
CA VAL A 132 -3.44 -14.40 -11.34
C VAL A 132 -4.73 -13.63 -11.54
N VAL A 133 -5.28 -13.09 -10.45
CA VAL A 133 -6.46 -12.24 -10.40
C VAL A 133 -6.04 -10.82 -10.03
N GLY A 134 -6.32 -9.87 -10.88
CA GLY A 134 -6.01 -8.45 -10.64
C GLY A 134 -5.64 -7.69 -11.91
N PRO A 135 -5.57 -6.36 -11.84
CA PRO A 135 -5.85 -5.55 -10.65
C PRO A 135 -7.33 -5.52 -10.28
N VAL A 136 -7.64 -5.57 -8.97
CA VAL A 136 -9.02 -5.55 -8.49
C VAL A 136 -9.46 -4.18 -7.95
N TRP A 137 -8.52 -3.29 -7.68
CA TRP A 137 -8.83 -1.93 -7.26
C TRP A 137 -8.82 -0.98 -8.46
N ASN A 138 -9.83 -0.12 -8.52
CA ASN A 138 -9.82 0.98 -9.47
C ASN A 138 -8.75 2.02 -9.08
N SER A 139 -8.42 2.91 -9.99
CA SER A 139 -7.38 3.92 -9.81
C SER A 139 -7.63 4.88 -8.65
N ARG A 140 -8.88 5.08 -8.21
CA ARG A 140 -9.22 5.89 -7.05
C ARG A 140 -8.87 5.17 -5.75
N ALA A 141 -9.30 3.91 -5.61
CA ALA A 141 -8.98 3.07 -4.46
C ALA A 141 -7.46 2.91 -4.30
N ALA A 142 -6.76 2.57 -5.39
CA ALA A 142 -5.31 2.46 -5.40
C ALA A 142 -4.60 3.72 -4.86
N ARG A 143 -5.02 4.92 -5.31
CA ARG A 143 -4.44 6.20 -4.84
C ARG A 143 -4.72 6.49 -3.36
N THR A 144 -5.82 6.00 -2.83
CA THR A 144 -6.12 6.15 -1.40
C THR A 144 -5.13 5.35 -0.56
N GLU A 145 -4.72 4.18 -1.04
CA GLU A 145 -3.81 3.29 -0.30
C GLU A 145 -2.33 3.70 -0.40
N ASN A 146 -1.90 4.17 -1.58
CA ASN A 146 -0.51 4.59 -1.81
C ASN A 146 -0.46 5.99 -2.46
N PRO A 147 -0.92 7.04 -1.76
CA PRO A 147 -1.08 8.37 -2.35
C PRO A 147 0.25 8.97 -2.84
N PHE A 148 1.32 8.84 -2.07
CA PHE A 148 2.64 9.39 -2.41
C PHE A 148 3.24 8.67 -3.61
N PHE A 149 3.32 7.35 -3.52
CA PHE A 149 3.91 6.51 -4.57
C PHE A 149 3.21 6.69 -5.92
N LEU A 150 1.87 6.60 -5.94
CA LEU A 150 1.10 6.74 -7.18
C LEU A 150 1.04 8.18 -7.69
N HIS A 151 1.20 9.18 -6.82
CA HIS A 151 1.33 10.57 -7.25
C HIS A 151 2.69 10.81 -7.92
N THR A 152 3.79 10.42 -7.28
CA THR A 152 5.15 10.64 -7.81
C THR A 152 5.43 9.84 -9.06
N ALA A 153 4.85 8.66 -9.22
CA ALA A 153 4.94 7.88 -10.45
C ALA A 153 4.28 8.57 -11.66
N LYS A 154 3.25 9.37 -11.42
CA LYS A 154 2.48 10.05 -12.46
C LYS A 154 2.87 11.51 -12.65
N ASP A 155 3.11 12.22 -11.55
CA ASP A 155 3.36 13.65 -11.50
C ASP A 155 4.76 13.95 -10.97
N ARG A 156 5.47 14.90 -11.62
CA ARG A 156 6.78 15.38 -11.14
C ARG A 156 6.69 16.47 -10.09
N ARG A 157 5.48 16.79 -9.64
CA ARG A 157 5.23 17.81 -8.60
C ARG A 157 5.17 17.16 -7.22
N PRO A 158 5.55 17.87 -6.16
CA PRO A 158 5.39 17.38 -4.80
C PRO A 158 3.93 17.02 -4.51
N PHE A 159 3.73 15.95 -3.75
CA PHE A 159 2.43 15.65 -3.17
C PHE A 159 2.18 16.64 -2.02
N VAL A 160 1.11 17.40 -2.09
CA VAL A 160 0.74 18.39 -1.06
C VAL A 160 -0.53 17.94 -0.36
N ALA A 161 -0.46 17.82 0.96
CA ALA A 161 -1.60 17.56 1.82
C ALA A 161 -1.89 18.76 2.71
N LEU A 162 -3.17 19.12 2.84
CA LEU A 162 -3.64 20.15 3.74
C LEU A 162 -4.38 19.50 4.93
N LYS A 163 -3.85 19.72 6.15
CA LYS A 163 -4.52 19.30 7.38
C LYS A 163 -5.11 20.51 8.10
N LEU A 164 -6.39 20.47 8.34
CA LEU A 164 -7.12 21.50 9.10
C LEU A 164 -7.83 20.87 10.30
N ALA A 165 -7.88 21.61 11.41
CA ALA A 165 -8.83 21.36 12.48
C ALA A 165 -9.93 22.42 12.39
N MET A 166 -11.18 21.98 12.29
CA MET A 166 -12.34 22.88 12.11
C MET A 166 -13.48 22.41 13.01
N SER A 167 -14.28 23.37 13.46
CA SER A 167 -15.59 23.12 14.07
C SER A 167 -16.62 22.68 13.02
N LEU A 168 -17.79 22.23 13.44
CA LEU A 168 -18.87 21.83 12.53
C LEU A 168 -19.35 22.95 11.62
N ASP A 169 -19.24 24.21 12.07
CA ASP A 169 -19.53 25.42 11.28
C ASP A 169 -18.31 25.95 10.53
N SER A 170 -17.27 25.09 10.32
CA SER A 170 -16.07 25.38 9.53
C SER A 170 -15.19 26.50 10.07
N ARG A 171 -15.21 26.75 11.37
CA ARG A 171 -14.32 27.73 12.01
C ARG A 171 -13.02 27.04 12.49
N ILE A 172 -11.91 27.77 12.37
CA ILE A 172 -10.60 27.33 12.84
C ILE A 172 -10.24 27.91 14.21
N ALA A 173 -11.04 28.83 14.73
CA ALA A 173 -10.90 29.45 16.04
C ALA A 173 -12.26 29.96 16.52
N SER A 174 -12.44 30.12 17.86
CA SER A 174 -13.66 30.66 18.47
C SER A 174 -13.84 32.14 18.17
N ALA A 175 -12.75 32.89 18.03
CA ALA A 175 -12.74 34.32 17.66
C ALA A 175 -11.38 34.69 17.01
N PRO A 176 -11.32 35.83 16.28
CA PRO A 176 -10.07 36.31 15.71
C PRO A 176 -8.99 36.52 16.79
N GLY A 177 -7.79 36.00 16.54
CA GLY A 177 -6.65 36.09 17.47
C GLY A 177 -6.70 35.15 18.69
N VAL A 178 -7.76 34.36 18.85
CA VAL A 178 -7.89 33.42 19.97
C VAL A 178 -7.41 32.04 19.55
N ARG A 179 -6.39 31.50 20.24
CA ARG A 179 -5.99 30.12 20.05
C ARG A 179 -7.01 29.17 20.66
N THR A 180 -7.71 28.42 19.82
CA THR A 180 -8.77 27.50 20.25
C THR A 180 -8.36 26.06 19.97
N ARG A 181 -8.40 25.20 21.00
CA ARG A 181 -8.24 23.77 20.82
C ARG A 181 -9.57 23.17 20.38
N ILE A 182 -9.61 22.69 19.12
CA ILE A 182 -10.82 22.13 18.50
C ILE A 182 -10.85 20.60 18.65
N THR A 183 -9.68 19.95 18.60
CA THR A 183 -9.54 18.48 18.63
C THR A 183 -8.92 18.01 19.94
N GLY A 184 -9.24 16.76 20.33
CA GLY A 184 -8.72 16.13 21.53
C GLY A 184 -7.32 15.52 21.33
N THR A 185 -6.79 14.93 22.39
CA THR A 185 -5.44 14.35 22.45
C THR A 185 -5.25 13.21 21.45
N GLU A 186 -6.26 12.36 21.27
CA GLU A 186 -6.20 11.26 20.30
C GLU A 186 -6.00 11.77 18.87
N ALA A 187 -6.74 12.82 18.49
CA ALA A 187 -6.58 13.45 17.19
C ALA A 187 -5.19 14.11 17.03
N GLU A 188 -4.63 14.65 18.11
CA GLU A 188 -3.27 15.19 18.10
C GLU A 188 -2.24 14.09 17.86
N CYS A 189 -2.36 12.93 18.54
CA CYS A 189 -1.51 11.77 18.31
C CYS A 189 -1.58 11.29 16.85
N GLU A 190 -2.79 11.20 16.31
CA GLU A 190 -2.99 10.80 14.90
C GLU A 190 -2.37 11.84 13.93
N VAL A 191 -2.47 13.12 14.20
CA VAL A 191 -1.79 14.16 13.39
C VAL A 191 -0.28 14.00 13.42
N HIS A 192 0.31 13.65 14.57
CA HIS A 192 1.73 13.37 14.65
C HIS A 192 2.10 12.12 13.84
N ARG A 193 1.29 11.05 13.93
CA ARG A 193 1.48 9.86 13.12
C ARG A 193 1.40 10.17 11.60
N ILE A 194 0.40 10.94 11.18
CA ILE A 194 0.26 11.35 9.78
C ILE A 194 1.51 12.11 9.29
N ARG A 195 2.06 13.00 10.12
CA ARG A 195 3.25 13.80 9.77
C ARG A 195 4.49 12.96 9.49
N THR A 196 4.64 11.78 10.09
CA THR A 196 5.81 10.92 9.82
C THR A 196 5.88 10.43 8.38
N GLY A 197 4.77 10.47 7.63
CA GLY A 197 4.74 10.12 6.21
C GLY A 197 5.15 11.25 5.26
N PHE A 198 5.54 12.43 5.74
CA PHE A 198 5.90 13.58 4.92
C PHE A 198 7.34 14.02 5.16
N ASP A 199 8.05 14.37 4.08
CA ASP A 199 9.43 14.85 4.14
C ASP A 199 9.54 16.26 4.72
N SER A 200 8.47 17.07 4.63
CA SER A 200 8.47 18.46 5.06
C SER A 200 7.12 18.91 5.58
N ILE A 201 7.14 19.81 6.55
CA ILE A 201 5.96 20.47 7.11
C ILE A 201 6.07 21.97 6.80
N MET A 202 5.05 22.51 6.12
CA MET A 202 4.99 23.94 5.82
C MET A 202 4.01 24.63 6.78
N VAL A 203 4.44 25.75 7.34
CA VAL A 203 3.63 26.63 8.18
C VAL A 203 3.76 28.07 7.71
N GLY A 204 2.77 28.90 8.01
CA GLY A 204 2.84 30.33 7.72
C GLY A 204 3.90 31.03 8.58
N ALA A 205 4.51 32.12 8.05
CA ALA A 205 5.54 32.90 8.75
C ALA A 205 5.07 33.44 10.11
N GLY A 206 3.77 33.74 10.26
CA GLY A 206 3.19 34.15 11.54
C GLY A 206 3.15 33.06 12.62
N THR A 207 3.26 31.77 12.23
CA THR A 207 3.33 30.65 13.16
C THR A 207 4.74 30.43 13.70
N LEU A 208 5.76 30.96 12.99
CA LEU A 208 7.18 30.84 13.40
C LEU A 208 7.64 31.98 14.31
N ARG A 209 6.83 33.03 14.45
CA ARG A 209 7.07 34.19 15.34
C ARG A 209 6.31 34.00 16.64
#